data_ba0171c0e2e5205b893f39227a5a1be3
#
_entry.id   ba0171c0e2e5205b893f39227a5a1be3
#
_cell.length_a   1.000
_cell.length_b   1.000
_cell.length_c   1.000
_cell.angle_alpha   90.00
_cell.angle_beta   90.00
_cell.angle_gamma   90.00
#
_symmetry.space_group_name_H-M   'P 1'
#
loop_
_entity.id
_entity.type
_entity.pdbx_description
1 polymer ?
#
loop_
_entity_poly.entity_id
_entity_poly.type
_entity_poly.pdbx_seq_one_letter_code
_entity_poly.pdbx_strand_id
1 'polypeptide(L)'
;ESPTSKNIEIMPRSVNSVASRKRRKKILKAAKGYFGRRKNVYTVAKNAVEKGMLYAYRDRKNNKRNFRSLWIVRINAAARLHGMSYSQFMGKVKANQIELNRKVLADLAVNNPEAFKAVVEKIK
;
A
#
# COMPACT_ATOMS: atom_id res chain seq x y z
N GLU A 1 -28.82 -29.88 12.74
CA GLU A 1 -28.66 -30.11 12.43
C GLU A 1 -28.87 -30.35 12.36
N SER A 2 -29.83 -30.23 12.67
CA SER A 2 -29.83 -30.48 12.34
C SER A 2 -30.37 -31.06 12.09
N PRO A 3 -31.06 -31.42 12.31
CA PRO A 3 -31.33 -31.93 11.86
C PRO A 3 -31.63 -32.50 11.40
N THR A 4 -32.22 -32.66 11.53
CA THR A 4 -32.26 -33.23 10.85
C THR A 4 -32.47 -33.68 10.34
N SER A 5 -32.84 -34.03 10.62
CA SER A 5 -32.69 -34.35 9.96
C SER A 5 -33.24 -34.56 9.67
N LYS A 6 -33.54 -34.77 9.88
CA LYS A 6 -33.79 -34.80 9.39
C LYS A 6 -33.89 -34.43 9.10
N ASN A 7 -34.40 -34.40 9.43
CA ASN A 7 -34.21 -34.04 8.99
C ASN A 7 -33.93 -33.82 8.50
N ILE A 8 -33.96 -33.78 8.62
CA ILE A 8 -33.53 -33.49 8.02
C ILE A 8 -33.32 -33.34 7.01
N GLU A 9 -32.57 -33.65 6.71
CA GLU A 9 -32.31 -33.43 5.83
C GLU A 9 -32.56 -32.60 5.16
N ILE A 10 -32.33 -32.64 5.18
CA ILE A 10 -33.12 -31.68 4.74
C ILE A 10 -32.72 -30.27 4.86
N MET A 11 -32.20 -29.82 5.85
CA MET A 11 -32.09 -28.44 6.15
C MET A 11 -30.66 -27.88 6.15
N PRO A 12 -29.81 -28.26 5.18
CA PRO A 12 -28.50 -27.64 5.09
C PRO A 12 -28.55 -26.13 4.95
N ARG A 13 -29.57 -25.61 4.23
CA ARG A 13 -29.76 -24.18 4.07
C ARG A 13 -30.01 -23.45 5.39
N SER A 14 -30.83 -24.03 6.26
CA SER A 14 -31.13 -23.45 7.55
C SER A 14 -29.90 -23.42 8.46
N VAL A 15 -29.09 -24.48 8.41
CA VAL A 15 -27.87 -24.56 9.22
C VAL A 15 -26.89 -23.45 8.83
N ASN A 16 -26.79 -23.11 7.54
CA ASN A 16 -25.81 -22.17 7.01
C ASN A 16 -26.33 -20.73 6.96
N SER A 17 -27.59 -20.48 7.28
CA SER A 17 -28.21 -19.16 7.09
C SER A 17 -27.58 -18.07 7.94
N VAL A 18 -27.18 -18.37 9.18
CA VAL A 18 -26.57 -17.38 10.07
C VAL A 18 -25.20 -16.95 9.53
N ALA A 19 -24.37 -17.89 9.15
CA ALA A 19 -23.05 -17.58 8.61
C ALA A 19 -23.16 -16.82 7.29
N SER A 20 -24.10 -17.21 6.42
CA SER A 20 -24.36 -16.53 5.16
C SER A 20 -24.78 -15.06 5.38
N ARG A 21 -25.68 -14.84 6.34
CA ARG A 21 -26.16 -13.50 6.67
C ARG A 21 -25.02 -12.61 7.21
N LYS A 22 -24.16 -13.17 8.04
CA LYS A 22 -22.98 -12.44 8.56
C LYS A 22 -22.04 -12.02 7.43
N ARG A 23 -21.77 -12.90 6.48
CA ARG A 23 -20.94 -12.57 5.33
C ARG A 23 -21.55 -11.44 4.50
N ARG A 24 -22.86 -11.49 4.26
CA ARG A 24 -23.56 -10.44 3.52
C ARG A 24 -23.48 -9.10 4.24
N LYS A 25 -23.73 -9.10 5.55
CA LYS A 25 -23.67 -7.88 6.35
C LYS A 25 -22.29 -7.26 6.35
N LYS A 26 -21.26 -8.09 6.42
CA LYS A 26 -19.88 -7.62 6.40
C LYS A 26 -19.57 -6.88 5.09
N ILE A 27 -19.98 -7.46 3.95
CA ILE A 27 -19.78 -6.85 2.64
C ILE A 27 -20.60 -5.58 2.49
N LEU A 28 -21.86 -5.59 2.90
CA LEU A 28 -22.72 -4.41 2.84
C LEU A 28 -22.19 -3.29 3.71
N LYS A 29 -21.65 -3.62 4.88
CA LYS A 29 -21.02 -2.63 5.74
C LYS A 29 -19.78 -2.00 5.06
N ALA A 30 -18.97 -2.81 4.39
CA ALA A 30 -17.82 -2.32 3.66
C ALA A 30 -18.21 -1.46 2.45
N ALA A 31 -19.42 -1.66 1.90
CA ALA A 31 -19.93 -0.91 0.76
C ALA A 31 -20.66 0.38 1.16
N LYS A 32 -20.76 0.70 2.44
CA LYS A 32 -21.42 1.94 2.87
C LYS A 32 -20.78 3.15 2.21
N GLY A 33 -21.62 4.04 1.70
CA GLY A 33 -21.17 5.23 1.00
C GLY A 33 -20.97 5.03 -0.50
N TYR A 34 -21.09 3.82 -1.01
CA TYR A 34 -21.00 3.57 -2.45
C TYR A 34 -22.26 4.09 -3.15
N PHE A 35 -22.09 4.46 -4.42
CA PHE A 35 -23.15 5.10 -5.20
C PHE A 35 -24.27 4.12 -5.53
N GLY A 36 -25.53 4.57 -5.37
CA GLY A 36 -26.71 3.83 -5.79
C GLY A 36 -26.84 2.46 -5.19
N ARG A 37 -27.12 1.46 -6.02
CA ARG A 37 -27.33 0.08 -5.60
C ARG A 37 -26.08 -0.59 -5.04
N ARG A 38 -24.91 -0.05 -5.32
CA ARG A 38 -23.65 -0.63 -4.86
C ARG A 38 -23.54 -0.67 -3.34
N LYS A 39 -24.32 0.16 -2.63
CA LYS A 39 -24.28 0.19 -1.18
C LYS A 39 -25.22 -0.80 -0.50
N ASN A 40 -26.30 -1.25 -1.15
CA ASN A 40 -27.35 -2.01 -0.49
C ASN A 40 -27.82 -3.28 -1.21
N VAL A 41 -27.54 -3.46 -2.48
CA VAL A 41 -27.84 -4.70 -3.20
C VAL A 41 -26.63 -5.63 -3.09
N TYR A 42 -26.80 -6.78 -2.45
CA TYR A 42 -25.65 -7.62 -2.08
C TYR A 42 -24.76 -8.00 -3.25
N THR A 43 -25.34 -8.50 -4.37
CA THR A 43 -24.53 -8.93 -5.52
C THR A 43 -23.72 -7.78 -6.12
N VAL A 44 -24.33 -6.59 -6.24
CA VAL A 44 -23.67 -5.40 -6.75
C VAL A 44 -22.66 -4.89 -5.76
N ALA A 45 -23.00 -4.88 -4.47
CA ALA A 45 -22.09 -4.45 -3.40
C ALA A 45 -20.88 -5.35 -3.32
N LYS A 46 -21.07 -6.66 -3.44
CA LYS A 46 -19.96 -7.64 -3.41
C LYS A 46 -18.96 -7.35 -4.51
N ASN A 47 -19.44 -7.17 -5.74
CA ASN A 47 -18.56 -6.88 -6.88
C ASN A 47 -17.83 -5.55 -6.69
N ALA A 48 -18.53 -4.52 -6.21
CA ALA A 48 -17.93 -3.20 -5.99
C ALA A 48 -16.87 -3.25 -4.90
N VAL A 49 -17.12 -3.96 -3.80
CA VAL A 49 -16.16 -4.11 -2.70
C VAL A 49 -14.93 -4.88 -3.15
N GLU A 50 -15.12 -5.96 -3.89
CA GLU A 50 -13.99 -6.76 -4.40
C GLU A 50 -13.10 -5.93 -5.33
N LYS A 51 -13.70 -5.18 -6.26
CA LYS A 51 -12.94 -4.27 -7.12
C LYS A 51 -12.23 -3.20 -6.32
N GLY A 52 -12.91 -2.63 -5.33
CA GLY A 52 -12.33 -1.62 -4.46
C GLY A 52 -11.10 -2.15 -3.72
N MET A 53 -11.16 -3.39 -3.26
CA MET A 53 -10.01 -4.02 -2.60
C MET A 53 -8.83 -4.22 -3.56
N LEU A 54 -9.10 -4.62 -4.80
CA LEU A 54 -8.06 -4.77 -5.82
C LEU A 54 -7.40 -3.43 -6.13
N TYR A 55 -8.21 -2.37 -6.28
CA TYR A 55 -7.68 -1.02 -6.53
C TYR A 55 -6.87 -0.52 -5.33
N ALA A 56 -7.35 -0.75 -4.11
CA ALA A 56 -6.61 -0.37 -2.91
C ALA A 56 -5.26 -1.06 -2.82
N TYR A 57 -5.21 -2.36 -3.15
CA TYR A 57 -3.97 -3.11 -3.17
C TYR A 57 -2.99 -2.55 -4.20
N ARG A 58 -3.47 -2.30 -5.43
CA ARG A 58 -2.66 -1.71 -6.49
C ARG A 58 -2.15 -0.32 -6.09
N ASP A 59 -3.02 0.52 -5.53
CA ASP A 59 -2.66 1.89 -5.20
C ASP A 59 -1.67 1.96 -4.04
N ARG A 60 -1.75 1.04 -3.08
CA ARG A 60 -0.74 0.96 -2.02
C ARG A 60 0.64 0.65 -2.60
N LYS A 61 0.72 -0.24 -3.59
CA LYS A 61 1.99 -0.53 -4.27
C LYS A 61 2.48 0.66 -5.08
N ASN A 62 1.57 1.34 -5.78
CA ASN A 62 1.91 2.53 -6.55
C ASN A 62 2.44 3.65 -5.65
N ASN A 63 1.86 3.84 -4.46
CA ASN A 63 2.35 4.82 -3.50
C ASN A 63 3.80 4.57 -3.11
N LYS A 64 4.16 3.33 -2.85
CA LYS A 64 5.56 2.98 -2.53
C LYS A 64 6.51 3.35 -3.66
N ARG A 65 6.13 3.06 -4.91
CA ARG A 65 6.93 3.40 -6.08
C ARG A 65 7.04 4.91 -6.25
N ASN A 66 5.94 5.63 -6.04
CA ASN A 66 5.90 7.09 -6.19
C ASN A 66 6.79 7.77 -5.16
N PHE A 67 6.75 7.33 -3.90
CA PHE A 67 7.62 7.86 -2.87
C PHE A 67 9.09 7.58 -3.18
N ARG A 68 9.40 6.38 -3.64
CA ARG A 68 10.77 6.04 -4.00
C ARG A 68 11.26 6.91 -5.16
N SER A 69 10.43 7.14 -6.17
CA SER A 69 10.77 8.03 -7.28
C SER A 69 11.04 9.45 -6.80
N LEU A 70 10.23 9.93 -5.86
CA LEU A 70 10.41 11.24 -5.27
C LEU A 70 11.73 11.34 -4.51
N TRP A 71 12.08 10.32 -3.73
CA TRP A 71 13.36 10.29 -3.02
C TRP A 71 14.54 10.33 -3.98
N ILE A 72 14.46 9.58 -5.07
CA ILE A 72 15.52 9.57 -6.10
C ILE A 72 15.68 10.94 -6.72
N VAL A 73 14.57 11.63 -7.05
CA VAL A 73 14.61 12.99 -7.61
C VAL A 73 15.28 13.95 -6.64
N ARG A 74 14.93 13.90 -5.37
CA ARG A 74 15.49 14.77 -4.34
C ARG A 74 16.98 14.52 -4.12
N ILE A 75 17.38 13.24 -4.05
CA ILE A 75 18.79 12.88 -3.90
C ILE A 75 19.59 13.33 -5.12
N ASN A 76 19.05 13.10 -6.31
CA ASN A 76 19.72 13.49 -7.55
C ASN A 76 19.94 15.00 -7.62
N ALA A 77 18.94 15.79 -7.28
CA ALA A 77 19.05 17.24 -7.28
C ALA A 77 20.15 17.71 -6.31
N ALA A 78 20.17 17.16 -5.10
CA ALA A 78 21.16 17.51 -4.09
C ALA A 78 22.57 17.05 -4.48
N ALA A 79 22.70 15.86 -5.05
CA ALA A 79 24.00 15.34 -5.50
C ALA A 79 24.59 16.20 -6.62
N ARG A 80 23.73 16.67 -7.52
CA ARG A 80 24.18 17.55 -8.63
C ARG A 80 24.69 18.89 -8.13
N LEU A 81 24.16 19.39 -7.03
CA LEU A 81 24.70 20.61 -6.40
C LEU A 81 26.15 20.40 -5.94
N HIS A 82 26.55 19.17 -5.69
CA HIS A 82 27.90 18.81 -5.28
C HIS A 82 28.71 18.19 -6.41
N GLY A 83 28.25 18.31 -7.65
CA GLY A 83 28.98 17.87 -8.83
C GLY A 83 28.92 16.40 -9.14
N MET A 84 27.94 15.67 -8.60
CA MET A 84 27.76 14.24 -8.84
C MET A 84 26.38 13.94 -9.40
N SER A 85 26.28 12.88 -10.23
CA SER A 85 25.00 12.33 -10.62
C SER A 85 24.45 11.45 -9.51
N TYR A 86 23.16 11.09 -9.60
CA TYR A 86 22.55 10.18 -8.65
C TYR A 86 23.29 8.83 -8.60
N SER A 87 23.62 8.26 -9.76
CA SER A 87 24.29 6.98 -9.85
C SER A 87 25.68 7.02 -9.21
N GLN A 88 26.43 8.08 -9.46
CA GLN A 88 27.75 8.26 -8.85
C GLN A 88 27.64 8.40 -7.34
N PHE A 89 26.70 9.21 -6.87
CA PHE A 89 26.48 9.40 -5.44
C PHE A 89 26.12 8.10 -4.74
N MET A 90 25.12 7.38 -5.26
CA MET A 90 24.68 6.13 -4.64
C MET A 90 25.75 5.05 -4.72
N GLY A 91 26.50 5.00 -5.81
CA GLY A 91 27.62 4.07 -5.94
C GLY A 91 28.68 4.31 -4.87
N LYS A 92 29.01 5.56 -4.63
CA LYS A 92 30.00 5.92 -3.60
C LYS A 92 29.48 5.68 -2.18
N VAL A 93 28.19 5.93 -1.93
CA VAL A 93 27.58 5.63 -0.64
C VAL A 93 27.68 4.14 -0.33
N LYS A 94 27.40 3.28 -1.32
CA LYS A 94 27.53 1.84 -1.14
C LYS A 94 28.97 1.41 -0.96
N ALA A 95 29.87 1.97 -1.75
CA ALA A 95 31.30 1.64 -1.67
C ALA A 95 31.90 2.00 -0.32
N ASN A 96 31.42 3.06 0.31
CA ASN A 96 31.86 3.49 1.63
C ASN A 96 31.07 2.85 2.77
N GLN A 97 30.20 1.89 2.47
CA GLN A 97 29.41 1.15 3.44
C GLN A 97 28.58 2.03 4.36
N ILE A 98 28.05 3.13 3.83
CA ILE A 98 27.16 4.00 4.57
C ILE A 98 25.77 3.39 4.57
N GLU A 99 25.23 3.11 5.75
CA GLU A 99 23.95 2.42 5.90
C GLU A 99 22.78 3.39 6.00
N LEU A 100 22.67 4.27 5.04
CA LEU A 100 21.53 5.18 4.92
C LEU A 100 20.71 4.79 3.70
N ASN A 101 19.40 4.65 3.90
CA ASN A 101 18.52 4.31 2.79
C ASN A 101 18.11 5.60 2.04
N ARG A 102 17.43 5.40 0.90
CA ARG A 102 17.02 6.52 0.04
C ARG A 102 16.10 7.49 0.74
N LYS A 103 15.20 7.00 1.60
CA LYS A 103 14.27 7.85 2.35
C LYS A 103 15.03 8.82 3.26
N VAL A 104 15.99 8.30 4.01
CA VAL A 104 16.81 9.11 4.93
C VAL A 104 17.66 10.12 4.15
N LEU A 105 18.30 9.67 3.08
CA LEU A 105 19.13 10.55 2.26
C LEU A 105 18.31 11.68 1.62
N ALA A 106 17.10 11.39 1.15
CA ALA A 106 16.21 12.42 0.60
C ALA A 106 15.77 13.40 1.67
N ASP A 107 15.50 12.93 2.87
CA ASP A 107 15.12 13.78 3.99
C ASP A 107 16.27 14.72 4.35
N LEU A 108 17.50 14.22 4.44
CA LEU A 108 18.67 15.05 4.69
C LEU A 108 18.86 16.09 3.60
N ALA A 109 18.65 15.71 2.33
CA ALA A 109 18.82 16.61 1.21
C ALA A 109 17.89 17.84 1.28
N VAL A 110 16.67 17.63 1.77
CA VAL A 110 15.65 18.70 1.82
C VAL A 110 15.68 19.43 3.16
N ASN A 111 15.68 18.69 4.26
CA ASN A 111 15.50 19.26 5.60
C ASN A 111 16.78 19.55 6.35
N ASN A 112 17.88 18.93 5.95
CA ASN A 112 19.18 19.15 6.60
C ASN A 112 20.30 19.10 5.56
N PRO A 113 20.42 20.14 4.71
CA PRO A 113 21.44 20.16 3.65
C PRO A 113 22.87 20.04 4.17
N GLU A 114 23.14 20.52 5.36
CA GLU A 114 24.48 20.44 5.96
C GLU A 114 24.86 19.00 6.25
N ALA A 115 23.92 18.18 6.77
CA ALA A 115 24.17 16.78 7.00
C ALA A 115 24.38 16.04 5.69
N PHE A 116 23.63 16.40 4.64
CA PHE A 116 23.83 15.85 3.32
C PHE A 116 25.22 16.18 2.77
N LYS A 117 25.64 17.40 2.93
CA LYS A 117 26.98 17.86 2.55
C LYS A 117 28.06 17.06 3.26
N ALA A 118 27.87 16.79 4.55
CA ALA A 118 28.81 15.98 5.32
C ALA A 118 28.93 14.55 4.76
N VAL A 119 27.82 13.96 4.31
CA VAL A 119 27.83 12.65 3.66
C VAL A 119 28.62 12.73 2.33
N VAL A 120 28.37 13.76 1.54
CA VAL A 120 29.08 13.98 0.28
C VAL A 120 30.59 14.07 0.50
N GLU A 121 30.99 14.83 1.49
CA GLU A 121 32.42 15.01 1.79
C GLU A 121 33.07 13.71 2.26
N LYS A 122 32.34 12.90 2.98
CA LYS A 122 32.83 11.62 3.45
C LYS A 122 33.08 10.62 2.32
N ILE A 123 32.26 10.66 1.27
CA ILE A 123 32.33 9.72 0.15
C ILE A 123 33.18 10.23 -1.03
N LYS A 124 33.58 11.47 -1.02
CA LYS A 124 34.42 12.06 -2.09
C LYS A 124 35.78 11.42 -2.19
#